data_35fc048e6a786b5d19f8d19f0d6ede2c
#
_entry.id   35fc048e6a786b5d19f8d19f0d6ede2c
#
_cell.length_a   1.000
_cell.length_b   1.000
_cell.length_c   1.000
_cell.angle_alpha   90.00
_cell.angle_beta   90.00
_cell.angle_gamma   90.00
#
_symmetry.space_group_name_H-M   'P 1'
#
loop_
_entity.id
_entity.type
_entity.pdbx_description
1 polymer ?
#
loop_
_entity_poly.entity_id
_entity_poly.type
_entity_poly.pdbx_seq_one_letter_code
_entity_poly.pdbx_strand_id
1 'polypeptide(L)'
;NNAINVKKYAFSLQNREKIRNSLGISSQTFVIGNIGKLNFPKNHQYLLEVFFRFKRSIDDCKLIVVGGGELEDELKKKAVELGSGKDVIITGMIDDASEHIQAFDFFVFPSRFEGLGLALIEAQASGLKCLISDRVPKEAVVTNQVKVMSIDDNADEWADYIVQNMYYDRIKNYK
;
A
#
# COMPACT_ATOMS: atom_id res chain seq x y z
N ASN A 1 -24.50 3.37 6.34
CA ASN A 1 -23.41 4.08 7.04
C ASN A 1 -22.18 3.19 7.08
N ASN A 2 -21.23 3.44 6.16
CA ASN A 2 -19.93 2.75 6.17
C ASN A 2 -18.96 3.57 7.05
N ALA A 3 -19.13 3.48 8.36
CA ALA A 3 -18.18 4.07 9.31
C ALA A 3 -17.12 3.03 9.64
N ILE A 4 -15.83 3.42 9.59
CA ILE A 4 -14.75 2.58 10.11
C ILE A 4 -14.56 2.83 11.61
N ASN A 5 -14.13 1.81 12.33
CA ASN A 5 -13.67 1.98 13.70
C ASN A 5 -12.22 2.50 13.70
N VAL A 6 -12.04 3.82 13.74
CA VAL A 6 -10.73 4.48 13.68
C VAL A 6 -9.75 3.94 14.74
N LYS A 7 -10.24 3.63 15.96
CA LYS A 7 -9.39 3.08 17.05
C LYS A 7 -8.76 1.73 16.68
N LYS A 8 -9.44 0.93 15.86
CA LYS A 8 -8.94 -0.37 15.41
C LYS A 8 -7.70 -0.23 14.50
N TYR A 9 -7.62 0.87 13.76
CA TYR A 9 -6.53 1.14 12.82
C TYR A 9 -5.43 2.03 13.40
N ALA A 10 -5.60 2.49 14.66
CA ALA A 10 -4.59 3.28 15.34
C ALA A 10 -3.21 2.62 15.27
N PHE A 11 -2.15 3.42 15.01
CA PHE A 11 -0.80 2.88 14.89
C PHE A 11 -0.38 2.14 16.16
N SER A 12 0.09 0.90 15.98
CA SER A 12 0.58 0.02 17.02
C SER A 12 1.96 -0.52 16.65
N LEU A 13 2.98 -0.12 17.40
CA LEU A 13 4.34 -0.62 17.21
C LEU A 13 4.39 -2.15 17.46
N GLN A 14 3.68 -2.64 18.45
CA GLN A 14 3.61 -4.08 18.76
C GLN A 14 3.05 -4.89 17.58
N ASN A 15 1.94 -4.45 16.97
CA ASN A 15 1.36 -5.12 15.81
C ASN A 15 2.28 -4.99 14.58
N ARG A 16 2.95 -3.85 14.41
CA ARG A 16 3.95 -3.66 13.36
C ARG A 16 5.07 -4.70 13.47
N GLU A 17 5.67 -4.84 14.63
CA GLU A 17 6.75 -5.81 14.89
C GLU A 17 6.25 -7.24 14.69
N LYS A 18 5.08 -7.58 15.23
CA LYS A 18 4.45 -8.89 15.08
C LYS A 18 4.31 -9.30 13.61
N ILE A 19 3.70 -8.43 12.79
CA ILE A 19 3.46 -8.74 11.37
C ILE A 19 4.76 -8.76 10.57
N ARG A 20 5.68 -7.81 10.80
CA ARG A 20 6.97 -7.81 10.12
C ARG A 20 7.77 -9.06 10.43
N ASN A 21 7.84 -9.48 11.69
CA ASN A 21 8.53 -10.70 12.09
C ASN A 21 7.90 -11.95 11.45
N SER A 22 6.58 -12.04 11.41
CA SER A 22 5.88 -13.18 10.77
C SER A 22 6.14 -13.27 9.26
N LEU A 23 6.43 -12.14 8.62
CA LEU A 23 6.74 -12.05 7.19
C LEU A 23 8.26 -12.04 6.89
N GLY A 24 9.11 -12.16 7.91
CA GLY A 24 10.56 -12.13 7.76
C GLY A 24 11.10 -10.75 7.30
N ILE A 25 10.43 -9.65 7.68
CA ILE A 25 10.77 -8.29 7.28
C ILE A 25 11.51 -7.58 8.42
N SER A 26 12.69 -7.03 8.12
CA SER A 26 13.49 -6.25 9.06
C SER A 26 12.78 -4.95 9.47
N SER A 27 13.11 -4.44 10.66
CA SER A 27 12.64 -3.12 11.12
C SER A 27 13.10 -1.97 10.22
N GLN A 28 14.21 -2.13 9.49
CA GLN A 28 14.80 -1.12 8.61
C GLN A 28 14.25 -1.16 7.18
N THR A 29 13.69 -2.29 6.75
CA THR A 29 13.15 -2.48 5.42
C THR A 29 11.99 -1.51 5.18
N PHE A 30 12.01 -0.75 4.09
CA PHE A 30 10.88 0.11 3.71
C PHE A 30 9.75 -0.71 3.08
N VAL A 31 8.53 -0.55 3.56
CA VAL A 31 7.39 -1.33 3.11
C VAL A 31 6.33 -0.46 2.45
N ILE A 32 6.15 -0.67 1.14
CA ILE A 32 4.98 -0.18 0.42
C ILE A 32 3.84 -1.17 0.64
N GLY A 33 2.68 -0.68 1.05
CA GLY A 33 1.48 -1.50 1.30
C GLY A 33 0.34 -1.17 0.35
N ASN A 34 -0.44 -2.20 0.07
CA ASN A 34 -1.73 -2.09 -0.62
C ASN A 34 -2.72 -3.07 0.01
N ILE A 35 -4.00 -2.74 0.01
CA ILE A 35 -5.09 -3.61 0.48
C ILE A 35 -6.19 -3.61 -0.56
N GLY A 36 -6.55 -4.80 -1.05
CA GLY A 36 -7.65 -4.92 -2.01
C GLY A 36 -7.73 -6.28 -2.69
N LYS A 37 -8.89 -6.56 -3.27
CA LYS A 37 -9.09 -7.75 -4.10
C LYS A 37 -8.18 -7.69 -5.34
N LEU A 38 -7.53 -8.80 -5.67
CA LEU A 38 -6.66 -8.89 -6.85
C LEU A 38 -7.49 -9.04 -8.12
N ASN A 39 -7.98 -7.92 -8.63
CA ASN A 39 -8.83 -7.82 -9.82
C ASN A 39 -8.47 -6.58 -10.67
N PHE A 40 -9.02 -6.51 -11.87
CA PHE A 40 -8.74 -5.44 -12.83
C PHE A 40 -8.96 -4.02 -12.28
N PRO A 41 -10.05 -3.68 -11.54
CA PRO A 41 -10.26 -2.34 -11.01
C PRO A 41 -9.17 -1.84 -10.08
N LYS A 42 -8.49 -2.71 -9.35
CA LYS A 42 -7.46 -2.35 -8.35
C LYS A 42 -6.09 -2.05 -8.95
N ASN A 43 -5.85 -2.42 -10.21
CA ASN A 43 -4.66 -2.06 -11.00
C ASN A 43 -3.32 -2.45 -10.36
N HIS A 44 -3.26 -3.66 -9.79
CA HIS A 44 -2.03 -4.16 -9.15
C HIS A 44 -0.87 -4.34 -10.14
N GLN A 45 -1.14 -4.49 -11.45
CA GLN A 45 -0.09 -4.52 -12.47
C GLN A 45 0.71 -3.22 -12.48
N TYR A 46 0.01 -2.06 -12.44
CA TYR A 46 0.66 -0.76 -12.35
C TYR A 46 1.37 -0.57 -10.99
N LEU A 47 0.80 -1.07 -9.90
CA LEU A 47 1.46 -1.07 -8.59
C LEU A 47 2.80 -1.81 -8.63
N LEU A 48 2.89 -2.96 -9.29
CA LEU A 48 4.14 -3.70 -9.47
C LEU A 48 5.18 -2.88 -10.28
N GLU A 49 4.74 -2.14 -11.29
CA GLU A 49 5.62 -1.27 -12.07
C GLU A 49 6.16 -0.12 -11.21
N VAL A 50 5.30 0.54 -10.44
CA VAL A 50 5.71 1.59 -9.48
C VAL A 50 6.72 1.03 -8.47
N PHE A 51 6.44 -0.14 -7.89
CA PHE A 51 7.34 -0.79 -6.94
C PHE A 51 8.69 -1.15 -7.57
N PHE A 52 8.69 -1.70 -8.77
CA PHE A 52 9.92 -2.00 -9.52
C PHE A 52 10.78 -0.75 -9.76
N ARG A 53 10.16 0.39 -10.13
CA ARG A 53 10.86 1.68 -10.29
C ARG A 53 11.40 2.19 -8.97
N PHE A 54 10.59 2.15 -7.90
CA PHE A 54 11.00 2.53 -6.55
C PHE A 54 12.22 1.74 -6.06
N LYS A 55 12.21 0.42 -6.29
CA LYS A 55 13.30 -0.48 -5.91
C LYS A 55 14.64 -0.14 -6.56
N ARG A 56 14.66 0.52 -7.70
CA ARG A 56 15.91 0.99 -8.35
C ARG A 56 16.65 2.05 -7.51
N SER A 57 15.94 2.77 -6.68
CA SER A 57 16.49 3.81 -5.80
C SER A 57 16.64 3.33 -4.35
N ILE A 58 15.86 2.35 -3.92
CA ILE A 58 15.82 1.84 -2.54
C ILE A 58 15.92 0.32 -2.57
N ASP A 59 17.10 -0.22 -2.25
CA ASP A 59 17.36 -1.67 -2.33
C ASP A 59 16.62 -2.46 -1.25
N ASP A 60 16.65 -2.01 0.01
CA ASP A 60 15.99 -2.69 1.14
C ASP A 60 14.53 -2.25 1.24
N CYS A 61 13.71 -2.81 0.36
CA CYS A 61 12.28 -2.54 0.33
C CYS A 61 11.45 -3.79 0.02
N LYS A 62 10.20 -3.76 0.44
CA LYS A 62 9.19 -4.79 0.14
C LYS A 62 7.88 -4.14 -0.29
N LEU A 63 7.13 -4.86 -1.12
CA LEU A 63 5.73 -4.58 -1.41
C LEU A 63 4.88 -5.65 -0.72
N ILE A 64 3.95 -5.23 0.13
CA ILE A 64 2.93 -6.12 0.70
C ILE A 64 1.58 -5.79 0.08
N VAL A 65 0.98 -6.77 -0.57
CA VAL A 65 -0.40 -6.70 -1.06
C VAL A 65 -1.27 -7.60 -0.19
N VAL A 66 -2.15 -6.99 0.60
CA VAL A 66 -3.09 -7.70 1.45
C VAL A 66 -4.38 -7.95 0.68
N GLY A 67 -4.60 -9.18 0.28
CA GLY A 67 -5.76 -9.60 -0.49
C GLY A 67 -5.46 -10.75 -1.44
N GLY A 68 -6.52 -11.37 -1.93
CA GLY A 68 -6.50 -12.43 -2.93
C GLY A 68 -7.46 -12.13 -4.08
N GLY A 69 -7.41 -12.91 -5.14
CA GLY A 69 -8.30 -12.75 -6.29
C GLY A 69 -7.80 -13.46 -7.55
N GLU A 70 -8.59 -13.31 -8.61
CA GLU A 70 -8.36 -14.00 -9.88
C GLU A 70 -7.04 -13.66 -10.57
N LEU A 71 -6.42 -12.53 -10.25
CA LEU A 71 -5.15 -12.09 -10.85
C LEU A 71 -3.91 -12.49 -10.05
N GLU A 72 -4.04 -13.26 -8.98
CA GLU A 72 -2.92 -13.56 -8.06
C GLU A 72 -1.73 -14.21 -8.77
N ASP A 73 -1.98 -15.27 -9.55
CA ASP A 73 -0.91 -16.00 -10.25
C ASP A 73 -0.24 -15.14 -11.34
N GLU A 74 -1.04 -14.34 -12.06
CA GLU A 74 -0.53 -13.40 -13.05
C GLU A 74 0.38 -12.33 -12.42
N LEU A 75 -0.02 -11.79 -11.28
CA LEU A 75 0.76 -10.78 -10.55
C LEU A 75 2.06 -11.36 -9.99
N LYS A 76 2.03 -12.59 -9.46
CA LYS A 76 3.25 -13.29 -9.01
C LYS A 76 4.23 -13.51 -10.18
N LYS A 77 3.72 -13.94 -11.33
CA LYS A 77 4.52 -14.11 -12.54
C LYS A 77 5.13 -12.78 -13.00
N LYS A 78 4.32 -11.71 -13.09
CA LYS A 78 4.80 -10.36 -13.46
C LYS A 78 5.86 -9.84 -12.48
N ALA A 79 5.72 -10.05 -11.18
CA ALA A 79 6.71 -9.65 -10.18
C ALA A 79 8.06 -10.34 -10.41
N VAL A 80 8.06 -11.63 -10.79
CA VAL A 80 9.28 -12.38 -11.15
C VAL A 80 9.88 -11.84 -12.44
N GLU A 81 9.08 -11.59 -13.48
CA GLU A 81 9.53 -11.03 -14.76
C GLU A 81 10.20 -9.65 -14.59
N LEU A 82 9.69 -8.83 -13.67
CA LEU A 82 10.28 -7.54 -13.28
C LEU A 82 11.52 -7.68 -12.38
N GLY A 83 11.93 -8.90 -11.99
CA GLY A 83 13.07 -9.12 -11.10
C GLY A 83 12.82 -8.78 -9.63
N SER A 84 11.56 -8.61 -9.23
CA SER A 84 11.14 -8.22 -7.87
C SER A 84 10.38 -9.32 -7.12
N GLY A 85 10.31 -10.54 -7.65
CA GLY A 85 9.47 -11.62 -7.11
C GLY A 85 9.69 -11.93 -5.63
N LYS A 86 10.95 -11.90 -5.16
CA LYS A 86 11.30 -12.13 -3.75
C LYS A 86 10.96 -10.97 -2.80
N ASP A 87 10.66 -9.81 -3.37
CA ASP A 87 10.40 -8.57 -2.62
C ASP A 87 8.91 -8.19 -2.62
N VAL A 88 8.08 -8.97 -3.33
CA VAL A 88 6.63 -8.82 -3.38
C VAL A 88 5.98 -9.94 -2.56
N ILE A 89 5.20 -9.55 -1.56
CA ILE A 89 4.45 -10.46 -0.68
C ILE A 89 2.97 -10.26 -0.96
N ILE A 90 2.30 -11.30 -1.45
CA ILE A 90 0.84 -11.36 -1.58
C ILE A 90 0.33 -12.28 -0.49
N THR A 91 -0.49 -11.75 0.41
CA THR A 91 -0.92 -12.50 1.61
C THR A 91 -2.05 -13.49 1.33
N GLY A 92 -2.74 -13.36 0.19
CA GLY A 92 -4.02 -14.02 -0.03
C GLY A 92 -5.16 -13.31 0.73
N MET A 93 -6.34 -13.92 0.72
CA MET A 93 -7.52 -13.40 1.41
C MET A 93 -7.28 -13.36 2.91
N ILE A 94 -7.54 -12.21 3.53
CA ILE A 94 -7.46 -11.98 4.97
C ILE A 94 -8.75 -11.30 5.41
N ASP A 95 -9.39 -11.82 6.47
CA ASP A 95 -10.66 -11.27 6.98
C ASP A 95 -10.49 -9.89 7.60
N ASP A 96 -9.33 -9.64 8.22
CA ASP A 96 -9.02 -8.41 8.93
C ASP A 96 -7.61 -7.91 8.64
N ALA A 97 -7.52 -6.85 7.84
CA ALA A 97 -6.24 -6.24 7.46
C ALA A 97 -5.69 -5.24 8.50
N SER A 98 -6.40 -4.99 9.61
CA SER A 98 -6.03 -3.94 10.58
C SER A 98 -4.67 -4.16 11.25
N GLU A 99 -4.24 -5.40 11.44
CA GLU A 99 -2.88 -5.69 11.92
C GLU A 99 -1.84 -5.55 10.78
N HIS A 100 -2.17 -6.01 9.57
CA HIS A 100 -1.25 -5.98 8.44
C HIS A 100 -0.88 -4.56 7.99
N ILE A 101 -1.83 -3.63 8.05
CA ILE A 101 -1.61 -2.22 7.72
C ILE A 101 -0.55 -1.56 8.62
N GLN A 102 -0.31 -2.12 9.82
CA GLN A 102 0.71 -1.62 10.74
C GLN A 102 2.13 -1.87 10.21
N ALA A 103 2.33 -2.91 9.39
CA ALA A 103 3.63 -3.24 8.81
C ALA A 103 4.09 -2.24 7.73
N PHE A 104 3.17 -1.46 7.15
CA PHE A 104 3.46 -0.54 6.05
C PHE A 104 4.18 0.72 6.51
N ASP A 105 4.95 1.33 5.59
CA ASP A 105 5.53 2.66 5.73
C ASP A 105 4.86 3.66 4.79
N PHE A 106 4.31 3.19 3.69
CA PHE A 106 3.62 4.00 2.69
C PHE A 106 2.47 3.21 2.06
N PHE A 107 1.35 3.84 1.78
CA PHE A 107 0.20 3.19 1.15
C PHE A 107 0.04 3.67 -0.29
N VAL A 108 -0.01 2.74 -1.25
CA VAL A 108 -0.17 3.05 -2.67
C VAL A 108 -1.44 2.41 -3.21
N PHE A 109 -2.31 3.23 -3.82
CA PHE A 109 -3.65 2.81 -4.22
C PHE A 109 -4.00 3.27 -5.64
N PRO A 110 -3.45 2.61 -6.70
CA PRO A 110 -3.54 3.05 -8.08
C PRO A 110 -4.80 2.54 -8.77
N SER A 111 -5.91 2.45 -8.06
CA SER A 111 -7.16 1.87 -8.57
C SER A 111 -7.68 2.62 -9.79
N ARG A 112 -8.20 1.89 -10.78
CA ARG A 112 -8.91 2.42 -11.96
C ARG A 112 -10.33 2.82 -11.62
N PHE A 113 -10.90 2.17 -10.60
CA PHE A 113 -12.25 2.41 -10.13
C PHE A 113 -12.39 1.99 -8.65
N GLU A 114 -13.05 2.84 -7.87
CA GLU A 114 -13.41 2.59 -6.47
C GLU A 114 -14.85 3.00 -6.19
N GLY A 115 -15.53 2.22 -5.35
CA GLY A 115 -16.79 2.63 -4.76
C GLY A 115 -16.59 3.67 -3.65
N LEU A 116 -16.18 3.23 -2.47
CA LEU A 116 -15.96 4.07 -1.29
C LEU A 116 -14.49 4.24 -0.90
N GLY A 117 -13.60 3.37 -1.40
CA GLY A 117 -12.18 3.42 -1.04
C GLY A 117 -11.91 3.16 0.44
N LEU A 118 -12.60 2.21 1.09
CA LEU A 118 -12.47 1.94 2.53
C LEU A 118 -11.01 1.67 2.93
N ALA A 119 -10.25 0.91 2.13
CA ALA A 119 -8.84 0.65 2.41
C ALA A 119 -8.00 1.93 2.49
N LEU A 120 -8.33 2.96 1.70
CA LEU A 120 -7.68 4.26 1.80
C LEU A 120 -8.04 4.97 3.12
N ILE A 121 -9.29 4.91 3.56
CA ILE A 121 -9.71 5.50 4.85
C ILE A 121 -9.02 4.80 6.01
N GLU A 122 -8.89 3.47 5.94
CA GLU A 122 -8.17 2.65 6.94
C GLU A 122 -6.67 3.01 6.99
N ALA A 123 -6.03 3.21 5.83
CA ALA A 123 -4.64 3.63 5.74
C ALA A 123 -4.42 5.02 6.36
N GLN A 124 -5.30 5.97 6.09
CA GLN A 124 -5.25 7.30 6.69
C GLN A 124 -5.48 7.24 8.20
N ALA A 125 -6.45 6.43 8.67
CA ALA A 125 -6.69 6.22 10.09
C ALA A 125 -5.50 5.62 10.83
N SER A 126 -4.59 4.94 10.14
CA SER A 126 -3.34 4.41 10.71
C SER A 126 -2.15 5.37 10.59
N GLY A 127 -2.36 6.61 10.14
CA GLY A 127 -1.35 7.67 10.01
C GLY A 127 -0.39 7.48 8.81
N LEU A 128 -0.75 6.65 7.84
CA LEU A 128 0.08 6.44 6.65
C LEU A 128 -0.01 7.62 5.67
N LYS A 129 1.12 7.98 5.07
CA LYS A 129 1.09 8.71 3.81
C LYS A 129 0.55 7.79 2.71
N CYS A 130 -0.31 8.36 1.87
CA CYS A 130 -1.01 7.64 0.83
C CYS A 130 -0.78 8.30 -0.53
N LEU A 131 -0.49 7.51 -1.54
CA LEU A 131 -0.45 7.91 -2.95
C LEU A 131 -1.56 7.16 -3.68
N ILE A 132 -2.48 7.90 -4.28
CA ILE A 132 -3.67 7.33 -4.88
C ILE A 132 -3.89 7.84 -6.29
N SER A 133 -4.68 7.10 -7.06
CA SER A 133 -5.10 7.54 -8.38
C SER A 133 -6.17 8.64 -8.33
N ASP A 134 -6.26 9.42 -9.38
CA ASP A 134 -7.31 10.41 -9.65
C ASP A 134 -8.70 9.79 -9.90
N ARG A 135 -8.79 8.45 -9.92
CA ARG A 135 -10.04 7.67 -10.08
C ARG A 135 -10.65 7.24 -8.74
N VAL A 136 -9.97 7.53 -7.63
CA VAL A 136 -10.51 7.27 -6.29
C VAL A 136 -11.43 8.44 -5.89
N PRO A 137 -12.62 8.16 -5.31
CA PRO A 137 -13.54 9.20 -4.87
C PRO A 137 -12.89 10.19 -3.90
N LYS A 138 -13.13 11.49 -4.10
CA LYS A 138 -12.58 12.54 -3.23
C LYS A 138 -13.06 12.44 -1.78
N GLU A 139 -14.23 11.86 -1.57
CA GLU A 139 -14.84 11.61 -0.27
C GLU A 139 -14.04 10.62 0.58
N ALA A 140 -13.19 9.79 -0.06
CA ALA A 140 -12.26 8.90 0.64
C ALA A 140 -11.01 9.62 1.16
N VAL A 141 -10.75 10.87 0.73
CA VAL A 141 -9.63 11.68 1.18
C VAL A 141 -10.05 12.48 2.41
N VAL A 142 -9.70 11.99 3.59
CA VAL A 142 -10.15 12.57 4.88
C VAL A 142 -9.02 13.21 5.68
N THR A 143 -7.76 13.13 5.19
CA THR A 143 -6.59 13.76 5.80
C THR A 143 -5.72 14.46 4.76
N ASN A 144 -4.77 15.28 5.22
CA ASN A 144 -3.77 15.93 4.38
C ASN A 144 -2.58 15.02 4.01
N GLN A 145 -2.61 13.74 4.38
CA GLN A 145 -1.56 12.76 4.11
C GLN A 145 -1.72 12.07 2.75
N VAL A 146 -2.71 12.48 1.95
CA VAL A 146 -3.02 11.86 0.67
C VAL A 146 -2.54 12.74 -0.49
N LYS A 147 -1.75 12.15 -1.37
CA LYS A 147 -1.41 12.69 -2.69
C LYS A 147 -2.21 11.98 -3.76
N VAL A 148 -2.85 12.76 -4.62
CA VAL A 148 -3.55 12.27 -5.82
C VAL A 148 -2.64 12.48 -7.03
N MET A 149 -2.47 11.45 -7.84
CA MET A 149 -1.77 11.49 -9.14
C MET A 149 -2.60 10.77 -10.20
N SER A 150 -2.38 11.09 -11.47
CA SER A 150 -3.05 10.39 -12.56
C SER A 150 -2.51 8.96 -12.71
N ILE A 151 -3.39 8.00 -12.99
CA ILE A 151 -2.95 6.66 -13.39
C ILE A 151 -2.41 6.64 -14.84
N ASP A 152 -2.60 7.71 -15.58
CA ASP A 152 -2.04 7.90 -16.93
C ASP A 152 -0.59 8.45 -16.86
N ASP A 153 -0.13 8.91 -15.68
CA ASP A 153 1.26 9.24 -15.43
C ASP A 153 2.13 7.98 -15.49
N ASN A 154 3.41 8.15 -15.79
CA ASN A 154 4.30 6.99 -15.82
C ASN A 154 4.65 6.52 -14.39
N ALA A 155 5.04 5.25 -14.27
CA ALA A 155 5.35 4.66 -12.98
C ALA A 155 6.60 5.26 -12.31
N ASP A 156 7.50 5.89 -13.07
CA ASP A 156 8.68 6.58 -12.54
C ASP A 156 8.25 7.81 -11.72
N GLU A 157 7.27 8.59 -12.18
CA GLU A 157 6.77 9.77 -11.44
C GLU A 157 6.15 9.37 -10.10
N TRP A 158 5.40 8.27 -10.06
CA TRP A 158 4.85 7.71 -8.83
C TRP A 158 5.95 7.24 -7.88
N ALA A 159 6.95 6.52 -8.40
CA ALA A 159 8.08 6.04 -7.62
C ALA A 159 8.91 7.20 -7.05
N ASP A 160 9.20 8.22 -7.86
CA ASP A 160 9.95 9.41 -7.44
C ASP A 160 9.21 10.17 -6.33
N TYR A 161 7.88 10.29 -6.44
CA TYR A 161 7.10 10.90 -5.37
C TYR A 161 7.23 10.14 -4.05
N ILE A 162 7.21 8.79 -4.08
CA ILE A 162 7.39 7.96 -2.88
C ILE A 162 8.79 8.19 -2.29
N VAL A 163 9.85 8.15 -3.09
CA VAL A 163 11.23 8.40 -2.65
C VAL A 163 11.38 9.75 -1.94
N GLN A 164 10.80 10.81 -2.53
CA GLN A 164 10.86 12.17 -1.96
C GLN A 164 10.06 12.34 -0.66
N ASN A 165 9.11 11.44 -0.39
CA ASN A 165 8.17 11.55 0.72
C ASN A 165 8.22 10.39 1.72
N MET A 166 9.17 9.47 1.57
CA MET A 166 9.24 8.24 2.37
C MET A 166 9.60 8.47 3.84
N TYR A 167 10.29 9.57 4.16
CA TYR A 167 10.67 9.89 5.54
C TYR A 167 9.65 10.85 6.16
N TYR A 168 8.89 10.37 7.11
CA TYR A 168 7.91 11.15 7.86
C TYR A 168 7.62 10.51 9.22
N ASP A 169 7.08 11.30 10.14
CA ASP A 169 6.68 10.81 11.47
C ASP A 169 5.22 10.33 11.43
N ARG A 170 5.04 9.01 11.29
CA ARG A 170 3.72 8.39 11.25
C ARG A 170 2.90 8.64 12.52
N ILE A 171 3.56 8.73 13.69
CA ILE A 171 2.88 8.94 14.98
C ILE A 171 2.28 10.34 15.06
N LYS A 172 2.97 11.35 14.53
CA LYS A 172 2.42 12.71 14.45
C LYS A 172 1.23 12.82 13.52
N ASN A 173 1.23 12.02 12.45
CA ASN A 173 0.14 12.01 11.48
C ASN A 173 -1.14 11.35 12.01
N TYR A 174 -1.02 10.51 13.02
CA TYR A 174 -2.15 9.81 13.65
C TYR A 174 -2.95 10.73 14.60
N LYS A 175 -2.36 11.77 15.16
CA LYS A 175 -3.01 12.73 16.08
C LYS A 175 -3.84 13.75 15.31
#